data_608008998146c826e69965e8959f936e
#
_entry.id   608008998146c826e69965e8959f936e
#
_cell.length_a   1.000
_cell.length_b   1.000
_cell.length_c   1.000
_cell.angle_alpha   90.00
_cell.angle_beta   90.00
_cell.angle_gamma   90.00
#
_symmetry.space_group_name_H-M   'P 1'
#
loop_
_entity.id
_entity.type
_entity.pdbx_description
1 polymer ?
#
loop_
_entity_poly.entity_id
_entity_poly.type
_entity_poly.pdbx_seq_one_letter_code
_entity_poly.pdbx_strand_id
1 'polypeptide(L)'
;LNVVLVGPQAIHWAHVGDSRTYYAQNQRLLRRTFDHSVTQMLSAIGQVKEGDIRFHEDRSKLLRVLGAPWARSQVEVEAALPLCPPQQFLLCSDGFWEYITEEQIQICLEEADSPQIWMENMQELIRRNEHGRPGERDNRTAVAVWIEPESGAKEEV
;
A
#
# COMPACT_ATOMS: atom_id res chain seq x y z
N LEU A 1 -4.08 8.63 6.30
CA LEU A 1 -4.04 9.39 5.04
C LEU A 1 -2.83 8.98 4.23
N ASN A 2 -3.03 8.66 2.94
CA ASN A 2 -1.96 8.41 1.98
C ASN A 2 -2.14 9.33 0.76
N VAL A 3 -1.03 9.82 0.24
CA VAL A 3 -1.00 10.71 -0.92
C VAL A 3 0.09 10.24 -1.87
N VAL A 4 -0.22 10.14 -3.14
CA VAL A 4 0.74 9.97 -4.24
C VAL A 4 0.53 11.13 -5.21
N LEU A 5 1.57 11.90 -5.46
CA LEU A 5 1.58 13.02 -6.39
C LEU A 5 2.50 12.70 -7.56
N VAL A 6 1.91 12.52 -8.73
CA VAL A 6 2.65 12.26 -9.98
C VAL A 6 2.95 13.59 -10.66
N GLY A 7 4.21 13.96 -10.70
CA GLY A 7 4.71 15.12 -11.42
C GLY A 7 5.34 14.71 -12.77
N PRO A 8 5.79 15.68 -13.57
CA PRO A 8 6.30 15.41 -14.92
C PRO A 8 7.65 14.68 -14.93
N GLN A 9 8.40 14.68 -13.84
CA GLN A 9 9.73 14.06 -13.75
C GLN A 9 9.89 13.15 -12.53
N ALA A 10 9.03 13.31 -11.51
CA ALA A 10 9.14 12.59 -10.25
C ALA A 10 7.77 12.32 -9.64
N ILE A 11 7.71 11.25 -8.85
CA ILE A 11 6.57 10.87 -8.04
C ILE A 11 6.92 11.12 -6.58
N HIS A 12 6.07 11.85 -5.88
CA HIS A 12 6.16 12.10 -4.45
C HIS A 12 5.04 11.37 -3.73
N TRP A 13 5.34 10.79 -2.60
CA TRP A 13 4.36 10.10 -1.78
C TRP A 13 4.58 10.36 -0.31
N ALA A 14 3.49 10.39 0.44
CA ALA A 14 3.51 10.73 1.85
C ALA A 14 2.35 10.04 2.56
N HIS A 15 2.50 9.79 3.85
CA HIS A 15 1.44 9.17 4.65
C HIS A 15 1.43 9.62 6.11
N VAL A 16 0.31 9.38 6.77
CA VAL A 16 0.16 9.40 8.22
C VAL A 16 -0.94 8.40 8.61
N GLY A 17 -0.65 7.59 9.63
CA GLY A 17 -1.53 6.48 10.06
C GLY A 17 -1.04 5.13 9.58
N ASP A 18 -1.95 4.18 9.45
CA ASP A 18 -1.74 2.76 9.14
C ASP A 18 -2.34 2.32 7.79
N SER A 19 -2.98 3.23 7.07
CA SER A 19 -3.28 2.99 5.66
C SER A 19 -1.95 2.86 4.90
N ARG A 20 -1.87 1.94 3.94
CA ARG A 20 -0.62 1.63 3.25
C ARG A 20 -0.62 2.11 1.80
N THR A 21 0.54 2.53 1.34
CA THR A 21 0.86 2.70 -0.07
C THR A 21 1.91 1.68 -0.44
N TYR A 22 1.61 0.85 -1.42
CA TYR A 22 2.54 -0.08 -2.04
C TYR A 22 3.01 0.50 -3.37
N TYR A 23 4.30 0.38 -3.64
CA TYR A 23 4.93 0.77 -4.90
C TYR A 23 5.50 -0.43 -5.60
N ALA A 24 5.19 -0.56 -6.88
CA ALA A 24 5.75 -1.57 -7.77
C ALA A 24 6.28 -0.93 -9.07
N GLN A 25 7.23 -1.61 -9.69
CA GLN A 25 7.78 -1.24 -10.98
C GLN A 25 7.97 -2.50 -11.83
N ASN A 26 7.61 -2.44 -13.10
CA ASN A 26 7.63 -3.59 -13.99
C ASN A 26 6.92 -4.82 -13.37
N GLN A 27 5.74 -4.60 -12.80
CA GLN A 27 4.92 -5.60 -12.11
C GLN A 27 5.63 -6.30 -10.93
N ARG A 28 6.65 -5.67 -10.35
CA ARG A 28 7.34 -6.18 -9.17
C ARG A 28 7.16 -5.22 -8.00
N LEU A 29 6.60 -5.72 -6.92
CA LEU A 29 6.44 -4.98 -5.66
C LEU A 29 7.82 -4.70 -5.06
N LEU A 30 8.12 -3.43 -4.79
CA LEU A 30 9.44 -2.98 -4.34
C LEU A 30 9.43 -2.40 -2.93
N ARG A 31 8.38 -1.64 -2.58
CA ARG A 31 8.30 -0.93 -1.31
C ARG A 31 6.85 -0.81 -0.84
N ARG A 32 6.70 -0.57 0.44
CA ARG A 32 5.48 -0.05 1.06
C ARG A 32 5.79 1.00 2.12
N THR A 33 4.80 1.79 2.50
CA THR A 33 4.87 2.65 3.70
C THR A 33 4.90 1.80 4.97
N PHE A 34 5.57 2.32 6.01
CA PHE A 34 5.55 1.71 7.33
C PHE A 34 4.46 2.35 8.19
N ASP A 35 3.65 1.52 8.83
CA ASP A 35 2.51 1.99 9.62
C ASP A 35 2.98 2.84 10.81
N HIS A 36 2.30 3.95 11.06
CA HIS A 36 2.50 4.71 12.30
C HIS A 36 1.72 4.05 13.46
N SER A 37 2.01 2.79 13.74
CA SER A 37 1.34 1.97 14.74
C SER A 37 2.31 1.39 15.78
N VAL A 38 1.77 1.01 16.93
CA VAL A 38 2.53 0.33 17.98
C VAL A 38 3.12 -0.98 17.44
N THR A 39 2.35 -1.74 16.68
CA THR A 39 2.78 -3.04 16.14
C THR A 39 3.89 -2.92 15.12
N GLN A 40 3.88 -1.89 14.27
CA GLN A 40 4.99 -1.62 13.36
C GLN A 40 6.27 -1.25 14.12
N MET A 41 6.16 -0.47 15.21
CA MET A 41 7.29 -0.18 16.08
C MET A 41 7.84 -1.46 16.74
N LEU A 42 6.96 -2.34 17.25
CA LEU A 42 7.37 -3.62 17.82
C LEU A 42 8.05 -4.51 16.77
N SER A 43 7.59 -4.47 15.53
CA SER A 43 8.22 -5.21 14.43
C SER A 43 9.62 -4.64 14.12
N ALA A 44 9.78 -3.33 14.09
CA ALA A 44 11.07 -2.69 13.83
C ALA A 44 12.15 -3.05 14.86
N ILE A 45 11.75 -3.34 16.11
CA ILE A 45 12.68 -3.78 17.18
C ILE A 45 12.72 -5.32 17.33
N GLY A 46 12.10 -6.06 16.43
CA GLY A 46 12.14 -7.52 16.37
C GLY A 46 11.28 -8.26 17.40
N GLN A 47 10.36 -7.59 18.08
CA GLN A 47 9.43 -8.21 19.04
C GLN A 47 8.21 -8.85 18.37
N VAL A 48 7.83 -8.37 17.19
CA VAL A 48 6.74 -8.91 16.37
C VAL A 48 7.29 -9.16 14.97
N LYS A 49 6.93 -10.28 14.35
CA LYS A 49 7.30 -10.50 12.94
C LYS A 49 6.43 -9.60 12.04
N GLU A 50 6.98 -9.13 10.94
CA GLU A 50 6.28 -8.28 9.98
C GLU A 50 4.94 -8.88 9.51
N GLY A 51 4.93 -10.17 9.19
CA GLY A 51 3.72 -10.89 8.78
C GLY A 51 2.66 -11.03 9.88
N ASP A 52 3.05 -10.90 11.16
CA ASP A 52 2.15 -11.06 12.30
C ASP A 52 1.48 -9.73 12.72
N ILE A 53 1.92 -8.58 12.18
CA ILE A 53 1.34 -7.26 12.45
C ILE A 53 -0.18 -7.29 12.25
N ARG A 54 -0.65 -7.91 11.17
CA ARG A 54 -2.07 -7.99 10.78
C ARG A 54 -2.96 -8.82 11.71
N PHE A 55 -2.35 -9.57 12.63
CA PHE A 55 -3.05 -10.43 13.59
C PHE A 55 -2.88 -9.96 15.04
N HIS A 56 -2.03 -8.96 15.27
CA HIS A 56 -1.70 -8.51 16.62
C HIS A 56 -2.88 -7.77 17.25
N GLU A 57 -3.10 -7.97 18.55
CA GLU A 57 -4.18 -7.33 19.30
C GLU A 57 -4.11 -5.80 19.30
N ASP A 58 -2.90 -5.25 19.26
CA ASP A 58 -2.61 -3.82 19.27
C ASP A 58 -2.47 -3.19 17.87
N ARG A 59 -2.85 -3.91 16.79
CA ARG A 59 -2.66 -3.44 15.41
C ARG A 59 -3.33 -2.09 15.11
N SER A 60 -4.45 -1.80 15.76
CA SER A 60 -5.18 -0.52 15.62
C SER A 60 -4.71 0.60 16.56
N LYS A 61 -3.64 0.37 17.36
CA LYS A 61 -3.06 1.42 18.21
C LYS A 61 -2.11 2.30 17.40
N LEU A 62 -2.60 3.48 17.02
CA LEU A 62 -1.87 4.43 16.20
C LEU A 62 -0.98 5.36 17.04
N LEU A 63 0.21 5.64 16.55
CA LEU A 63 1.19 6.57 17.11
C LEU A 63 1.08 7.96 16.47
N ARG A 64 0.64 8.03 15.20
CA ARG A 64 0.45 9.28 14.47
C ARG A 64 -0.87 9.24 13.72
N VAL A 65 -1.65 10.32 13.86
CA VAL A 65 -2.99 10.45 13.26
C VAL A 65 -3.22 11.89 12.79
N LEU A 66 -4.14 12.06 11.84
CA LEU A 66 -4.61 13.40 11.46
C LEU A 66 -5.34 14.08 12.62
N GLY A 67 -5.19 15.41 12.74
CA GLY A 67 -5.84 16.20 13.79
C GLY A 67 -5.08 16.26 15.11
N ALA A 68 -4.01 15.48 15.28
CA ALA A 68 -3.12 15.63 16.42
C ALA A 68 -2.12 16.81 16.21
N PRO A 69 -1.58 17.41 17.31
CA PRO A 69 -0.57 18.46 17.18
C PRO A 69 0.62 18.02 16.31
N TRP A 70 1.10 18.88 15.43
CA TRP A 70 2.18 18.59 14.49
C TRP A 70 3.44 18.00 15.16
N ALA A 71 3.80 18.49 16.35
CA ALA A 71 4.94 17.99 17.11
C ALA A 71 4.83 16.49 17.49
N ARG A 72 3.62 15.92 17.48
CA ARG A 72 3.36 14.51 17.82
C ARG A 72 2.96 13.66 16.62
N SER A 73 2.53 14.27 15.54
CA SER A 73 1.94 13.56 14.38
C SER A 73 2.37 14.20 13.07
N GLN A 74 3.68 14.11 12.80
CA GLN A 74 4.23 14.57 11.53
C GLN A 74 3.85 13.61 10.39
N VAL A 75 3.54 14.19 9.23
CA VAL A 75 3.41 13.43 7.99
C VAL A 75 4.77 12.91 7.58
N GLU A 76 4.86 11.64 7.25
CA GLU A 76 6.07 11.05 6.69
C GLU A 76 6.07 11.24 5.17
N VAL A 77 7.12 11.87 4.67
CA VAL A 77 7.33 12.08 3.23
C VAL A 77 8.43 11.14 2.79
N GLU A 78 8.09 10.27 1.87
CA GLU A 78 9.03 9.30 1.30
C GLU A 78 9.99 9.96 0.30
N ALA A 79 11.13 9.31 0.09
CA ALA A 79 12.06 9.74 -0.95
C ALA A 79 11.35 9.75 -2.32
N ALA A 80 11.51 10.84 -3.06
CA ALA A 80 10.95 10.97 -4.39
C ALA A 80 11.46 9.85 -5.32
N LEU A 81 10.56 9.33 -6.13
CA LEU A 81 10.88 8.34 -7.17
C LEU A 81 10.98 9.05 -8.53
N PRO A 82 11.94 8.71 -9.36
CA PRO A 82 11.93 9.18 -10.76
C PRO A 82 10.69 8.62 -11.47
N LEU A 83 10.11 9.41 -12.37
CA LEU A 83 9.05 8.92 -13.25
C LEU A 83 9.67 8.05 -14.34
N CYS A 84 9.54 6.74 -14.21
CA CYS A 84 10.11 5.72 -15.11
C CYS A 84 9.09 4.59 -15.34
N PRO A 85 8.04 4.83 -16.16
CA PRO A 85 7.02 3.83 -16.44
C PRO A 85 7.58 2.55 -17.08
N PRO A 86 6.95 1.37 -16.87
CA PRO A 86 5.68 1.20 -16.14
C PRO A 86 5.88 1.18 -14.61
N GLN A 87 5.04 1.93 -13.91
CA GLN A 87 5.04 2.01 -12.44
C GLN A 87 3.63 1.83 -11.89
N GLN A 88 3.50 1.14 -10.77
CA GLN A 88 2.20 0.82 -10.18
C GLN A 88 2.17 1.24 -8.70
N PHE A 89 1.02 1.73 -8.26
CA PHE A 89 0.75 2.04 -6.87
C PHE A 89 -0.57 1.41 -6.43
N LEU A 90 -0.59 0.92 -5.18
CA LEU A 90 -1.80 0.52 -4.48
C LEU A 90 -1.87 1.31 -3.18
N LEU A 91 -2.90 2.13 -3.02
CA LEU A 91 -3.20 2.83 -1.78
C LEU A 91 -4.38 2.12 -1.13
N CYS A 92 -4.30 1.72 0.14
CA CYS A 92 -5.38 1.00 0.78
C CYS A 92 -5.47 1.25 2.28
N SER A 93 -6.68 1.09 2.82
CA SER A 93 -6.93 1.11 4.27
C SER A 93 -6.50 -0.21 4.93
N ASP A 94 -6.47 -0.20 6.27
CA ASP A 94 -6.22 -1.36 7.12
C ASP A 94 -7.20 -2.50 6.84
N GLY A 95 -8.49 -2.23 6.72
CA GLY A 95 -9.51 -3.23 6.37
C GLY A 95 -9.28 -3.92 5.02
N PHE A 96 -8.37 -3.42 4.17
CA PHE A 96 -7.95 -4.07 2.95
C PHE A 96 -6.68 -4.92 3.17
N TRP A 97 -5.57 -4.31 3.65
CA TRP A 97 -4.29 -5.00 3.73
C TRP A 97 -4.21 -6.04 4.87
N GLU A 98 -5.05 -5.94 5.89
CA GLU A 98 -5.11 -6.97 6.95
C GLU A 98 -5.53 -8.35 6.41
N TYR A 99 -6.25 -8.41 5.32
CA TYR A 99 -6.79 -9.64 4.74
C TYR A 99 -6.04 -10.17 3.52
N ILE A 100 -4.97 -9.49 3.10
CA ILE A 100 -4.14 -9.92 1.97
C ILE A 100 -2.66 -9.74 2.30
N THR A 101 -1.82 -10.71 1.95
CA THR A 101 -0.38 -10.64 2.19
C THR A 101 0.34 -9.94 1.03
N GLU A 102 1.54 -9.44 1.29
CA GLU A 102 2.38 -8.81 0.26
C GLU A 102 2.70 -9.80 -0.89
N GLU A 103 2.90 -11.10 -0.58
CA GLU A 103 3.05 -12.15 -1.60
C GLU A 103 1.80 -12.30 -2.46
N GLN A 104 0.62 -12.27 -1.85
CA GLN A 104 -0.65 -12.36 -2.58
C GLN A 104 -0.88 -11.11 -3.45
N ILE A 105 -0.51 -9.91 -2.96
CA ILE A 105 -0.56 -8.67 -3.75
C ILE A 105 0.36 -8.80 -4.97
N GLN A 106 1.57 -9.34 -4.79
CA GLN A 106 2.55 -9.57 -5.85
C GLN A 106 2.01 -10.55 -6.91
N ILE A 107 1.49 -11.69 -6.48
CA ILE A 107 0.91 -12.69 -7.41
C ILE A 107 -0.23 -12.08 -8.22
N CYS A 108 -1.15 -11.36 -7.56
CA CYS A 108 -2.25 -10.67 -8.25
C CYS A 108 -1.74 -9.64 -9.27
N LEU A 109 -0.61 -8.98 -8.98
CA LEU A 109 -0.02 -7.99 -9.88
C LEU A 109 0.60 -8.65 -11.12
N GLU A 110 1.30 -9.77 -10.94
CA GLU A 110 1.92 -10.54 -12.03
C GLU A 110 0.87 -11.14 -12.99
N GLU A 111 -0.29 -11.49 -12.47
CA GLU A 111 -1.41 -12.06 -13.24
C GLU A 111 -2.33 -11.00 -13.88
N ALA A 112 -2.10 -9.71 -13.59
CA ALA A 112 -2.94 -8.63 -14.08
C ALA A 112 -2.33 -7.96 -15.31
N ASP A 113 -3.18 -7.60 -16.27
CA ASP A 113 -2.87 -6.77 -17.43
C ASP A 113 -3.39 -5.32 -17.29
N SER A 114 -4.12 -5.05 -16.22
CA SER A 114 -4.75 -3.76 -15.95
C SER A 114 -4.94 -3.53 -14.45
N PRO A 115 -5.05 -2.27 -13.99
CA PRO A 115 -5.34 -1.97 -12.59
C PRO A 115 -6.67 -2.54 -12.14
N GLN A 116 -7.64 -2.67 -13.05
CA GLN A 116 -8.94 -3.26 -12.75
C GLN A 116 -8.80 -4.75 -12.42
N ILE A 117 -8.12 -5.53 -13.26
CA ILE A 117 -7.90 -6.97 -13.06
C ILE A 117 -7.08 -7.21 -11.78
N TRP A 118 -6.05 -6.38 -11.54
CA TRP A 118 -5.30 -6.45 -10.30
C TRP A 118 -6.19 -6.28 -9.07
N MET A 119 -7.07 -5.30 -9.10
CA MET A 119 -8.01 -5.05 -8.00
C MET A 119 -9.03 -6.18 -7.83
N GLU A 120 -9.57 -6.73 -8.92
CA GLU A 120 -10.53 -7.84 -8.89
C GLU A 120 -9.90 -9.11 -8.30
N ASN A 121 -8.68 -9.46 -8.71
CA ASN A 121 -7.93 -10.60 -8.18
C ASN A 121 -7.68 -10.46 -6.67
N MET A 122 -7.24 -9.28 -6.22
CA MET A 122 -7.05 -9.02 -4.79
C MET A 122 -8.36 -9.11 -4.00
N GLN A 123 -9.46 -8.56 -4.52
CA GLN A 123 -10.76 -8.61 -3.85
C GLN A 123 -11.27 -10.05 -3.68
N GLU A 124 -11.05 -10.90 -4.67
CA GLU A 124 -11.42 -12.32 -4.58
C GLU A 124 -10.60 -13.05 -3.50
N LEU A 125 -9.29 -12.82 -3.43
CA LEU A 125 -8.45 -13.38 -2.37
C LEU A 125 -8.87 -12.88 -0.98
N ILE A 126 -9.15 -11.58 -0.84
CA ILE A 126 -9.63 -11.01 0.42
C ILE A 126 -10.92 -11.68 0.86
N ARG A 127 -11.90 -11.87 -0.05
CA ARG A 127 -13.15 -12.58 0.28
C ARG A 127 -12.90 -14.00 0.78
N ARG A 128 -11.94 -14.72 0.18
CA ARG A 128 -11.55 -16.08 0.63
C ARG A 128 -10.88 -16.05 2.00
N ASN A 129 -9.96 -15.12 2.21
CA ASN A 129 -9.21 -14.99 3.46
C ASN A 129 -10.08 -14.54 4.64
N GLU A 130 -11.19 -13.84 4.37
CA GLU A 130 -12.17 -13.47 5.40
C GLU A 130 -13.00 -14.64 5.91
N HIS A 131 -13.20 -15.68 5.09
CA HIS A 131 -13.94 -16.86 5.51
C HIS A 131 -13.14 -17.59 6.59
N GLY A 132 -13.64 -17.50 7.84
CA GLY A 132 -13.03 -18.14 9.00
C GLY A 132 -12.29 -17.21 9.96
N ARG A 133 -12.24 -15.90 9.70
CA ARG A 133 -11.79 -14.92 10.70
C ARG A 133 -12.99 -14.42 11.51
N PRO A 134 -13.06 -14.69 12.83
CA PRO A 134 -14.09 -14.12 13.69
C PRO A 134 -13.78 -12.63 13.95
N GLY A 135 -14.79 -11.78 13.97
CA GLY A 135 -14.67 -10.36 14.31
C GLY A 135 -15.54 -9.46 13.44
N GLU A 136 -15.65 -8.21 13.83
CA GLU A 136 -16.27 -7.16 13.02
C GLU A 136 -15.39 -6.87 11.81
N ARG A 137 -16.03 -6.72 10.66
CA ARG A 137 -15.34 -6.38 9.40
C ARG A 137 -15.21 -4.87 9.33
N ASP A 138 -13.98 -4.40 9.18
CA ASP A 138 -13.75 -2.99 8.91
C ASP A 138 -14.07 -2.63 7.46
N ASN A 139 -14.36 -1.33 7.22
CA ASN A 139 -14.57 -0.81 5.89
C ASN A 139 -13.29 -0.91 5.06
N ARG A 140 -13.42 -1.32 3.80
CA ARG A 140 -12.30 -1.49 2.88
C ARG A 140 -12.32 -0.43 1.80
N THR A 141 -11.19 0.23 1.64
CA THR A 141 -10.97 1.15 0.54
C THR A 141 -9.61 0.88 -0.07
N ALA A 142 -9.56 0.82 -1.39
CA ALA A 142 -8.31 0.72 -2.11
C ALA A 142 -8.39 1.44 -3.47
N VAL A 143 -7.25 1.95 -3.92
CA VAL A 143 -7.08 2.61 -5.22
C VAL A 143 -5.82 2.03 -5.86
N ALA A 144 -5.96 1.44 -7.05
CA ALA A 144 -4.85 1.01 -7.89
C ALA A 144 -4.57 2.07 -8.95
N VAL A 145 -3.31 2.45 -9.10
CA VAL A 145 -2.84 3.43 -10.08
C VAL A 145 -1.73 2.80 -10.91
N TRP A 146 -1.89 2.81 -12.23
CA TRP A 146 -0.86 2.40 -13.17
C TRP A 146 -0.40 3.59 -13.98
N ILE A 147 0.91 3.74 -14.10
CA ILE A 147 1.56 4.77 -14.91
C ILE A 147 2.25 4.02 -16.02
N GLU A 148 1.69 4.14 -17.21
CA GLU A 148 2.18 3.46 -18.41
C GLU A 148 3.09 4.36 -19.22
N PRO A 149 4.00 3.80 -20.04
CA PRO A 149 4.69 4.56 -21.06
C PRO A 149 3.69 5.24 -22.01
N GLU A 150 3.98 6.43 -22.47
CA GLU A 150 3.16 7.07 -23.51
C GLU A 150 3.07 6.15 -24.74
N SER A 151 1.86 5.72 -25.06
CA SER A 151 1.60 4.95 -26.29
C SER A 151 1.73 5.89 -27.48
N GLY A 152 2.92 5.96 -28.13
CA GLY A 152 3.03 6.64 -29.39
C GLY A 152 4.18 7.61 -29.64
N ALA A 153 5.30 7.51 -28.95
CA ALA A 153 6.55 7.98 -29.53
C ALA A 153 7.03 6.93 -30.54
N LYS A 154 6.40 6.87 -31.73
CA LYS A 154 7.07 6.29 -32.89
C LYS A 154 8.33 7.13 -33.05
N GLU A 155 9.49 6.53 -32.87
CA GLU A 155 10.74 7.04 -33.36
C GLU A 155 10.51 7.40 -34.85
N GLU A 156 10.37 8.68 -35.15
CA GLU A 156 10.59 9.17 -36.50
C GLU A 156 12.09 9.06 -36.72
N VAL A 157 12.47 8.02 -37.48
CA VAL A 157 13.80 7.85 -38.05
C VAL A 157 13.96 8.76 -39.25
#